data_5d9195044e11029077a1289ca40178e4
#
_entry.id   5d9195044e11029077a1289ca40178e4
#
_cell.length_a   1.000
_cell.length_b   1.000
_cell.length_c   1.000
_cell.angle_alpha   90.00
_cell.angle_beta   90.00
_cell.angle_gamma   90.00
#
_symmetry.space_group_name_H-M   'P 1'
#
loop_
_entity.id
_entity.type
_entity.pdbx_description
1 polymer ?
#
loop_
_entity_poly.entity_id
_entity_poly.type
_entity_poly.pdbx_seq_one_letter_code
_entity_poly.pdbx_strand_id
1 'polypeptide(L)'
;MMKKLTSLLLSAALMIIPFLWMLSASFKLNKDVFTFPIEWIPSNPRPQNYVDIWTKIPLLTFIKNTAFLTIVVTILQVLTSSFAAYAFAKLNFKGKNVLFLGYIATIAVPWQAYMVPQFMMMRSWHLNNTHLAIICFRYRERRSGFRQMRPGGCSAARRRW
;
A
#
# COMPACT_ATOMS: atom_id res chain seq x y z
N MET A 1 7.24 -30.80 -14.92
CA MET A 1 6.20 -29.76 -15.06
C MET A 1 5.10 -29.92 -14.01
N MET A 2 4.54 -31.10 -13.82
CA MET A 2 3.44 -31.38 -12.87
C MET A 2 3.74 -30.95 -11.43
N LYS A 3 4.92 -31.28 -10.88
CA LYS A 3 5.27 -30.90 -9.49
C LYS A 3 5.27 -29.37 -9.23
N LYS A 4 5.64 -28.56 -10.23
CA LYS A 4 5.58 -27.09 -10.12
C LYS A 4 4.15 -26.58 -10.15
N LEU A 5 3.29 -27.20 -10.98
CA LEU A 5 1.89 -26.84 -11.07
C LEU A 5 1.14 -27.20 -9.78
N THR A 6 1.38 -28.39 -9.22
CA THR A 6 0.77 -28.79 -7.94
C THR A 6 1.19 -27.89 -6.78
N SER A 7 2.47 -27.49 -6.71
CA SER A 7 2.95 -26.53 -5.69
C SER A 7 2.30 -25.16 -5.83
N LEU A 8 2.13 -24.67 -7.07
CA LEU A 8 1.44 -23.39 -7.32
C LEU A 8 -0.05 -23.44 -6.94
N LEU A 9 -0.73 -24.54 -7.28
CA LEU A 9 -2.14 -24.73 -6.92
C LEU A 9 -2.31 -24.83 -5.40
N LEU A 10 -1.43 -25.53 -4.72
CA LEU A 10 -1.47 -25.67 -3.26
C LEU A 10 -1.24 -24.32 -2.56
N SER A 11 -0.26 -23.54 -3.01
CA SER A 11 0.00 -22.21 -2.46
C SER A 11 -1.15 -21.23 -2.72
N ALA A 12 -1.76 -21.29 -3.90
CA ALA A 12 -2.95 -20.49 -4.23
C ALA A 12 -4.14 -20.87 -3.36
N ALA A 13 -4.39 -22.16 -3.15
CA ALA A 13 -5.46 -22.65 -2.27
C ALA A 13 -5.28 -22.18 -0.83
N LEU A 14 -4.06 -22.26 -0.29
CA LEU A 14 -3.75 -21.76 1.05
C LEU A 14 -4.00 -20.25 1.19
N MET A 15 -3.71 -19.47 0.14
CA MET A 15 -3.96 -18.04 0.14
C MET A 15 -5.45 -17.66 0.08
N ILE A 16 -6.31 -18.56 -0.43
CA ILE A 16 -7.75 -18.32 -0.53
C ILE A 16 -8.46 -18.54 0.82
N ILE A 17 -7.95 -19.42 1.66
CA ILE A 17 -8.58 -19.78 2.95
C ILE A 17 -8.94 -18.55 3.81
N PRO A 18 -8.05 -17.58 4.08
CA PRO A 18 -8.40 -16.42 4.90
C PRO A 18 -9.49 -15.54 4.26
N PHE A 19 -9.56 -15.49 2.92
CA PHE A 19 -10.64 -14.75 2.24
C PHE A 19 -11.98 -15.45 2.37
N LEU A 20 -12.03 -16.79 2.28
CA LEU A 20 -13.24 -17.56 2.51
C LEU A 20 -13.72 -17.41 3.96
N TRP A 21 -12.80 -17.41 4.92
CA TRP A 21 -13.12 -17.14 6.31
C TRP A 21 -13.70 -15.74 6.50
N MET A 22 -13.08 -14.71 5.93
CA MET A 22 -13.57 -13.34 5.99
C MET A 22 -14.98 -13.20 5.38
N LEU A 23 -15.21 -13.87 4.24
CA LEU A 23 -16.53 -13.89 3.60
C LEU A 23 -17.59 -14.58 4.51
N SER A 24 -17.26 -15.72 5.06
CA SER A 24 -18.13 -16.41 6.04
C SER A 24 -18.43 -15.53 7.26
N ALA A 25 -17.40 -14.93 7.85
CA ALA A 25 -17.52 -14.07 9.02
C ALA A 25 -18.39 -12.83 8.77
N SER A 26 -18.40 -12.29 7.52
CA SER A 26 -19.22 -11.12 7.17
C SER A 26 -20.72 -11.33 7.31
N PHE A 27 -21.18 -12.59 7.23
CA PHE A 27 -22.58 -12.97 7.41
C PHE A 27 -22.93 -13.42 8.83
N LYS A 28 -21.95 -13.43 9.75
CA LYS A 28 -22.18 -13.82 11.15
C LYS A 28 -22.49 -12.63 12.06
N LEU A 29 -23.11 -12.89 13.20
CA LEU A 29 -23.14 -11.92 14.29
C LEU A 29 -21.74 -11.80 14.92
N ASN A 30 -21.41 -10.62 15.45
CA ASN A 30 -20.11 -10.37 16.08
C ASN A 30 -19.78 -11.39 17.20
N LYS A 31 -20.78 -11.86 17.94
CA LYS A 31 -20.62 -12.86 19.00
C LYS A 31 -20.31 -14.26 18.46
N ASP A 32 -20.75 -14.58 17.24
CA ASP A 32 -20.66 -15.92 16.66
C ASP A 32 -19.43 -16.10 15.76
N VAL A 33 -18.64 -15.03 15.57
CA VAL A 33 -17.43 -15.08 14.72
C VAL A 33 -16.36 -16.00 15.33
N PHE A 34 -16.21 -15.99 16.66
CA PHE A 34 -15.17 -16.73 17.38
C PHE A 34 -15.73 -17.82 18.31
N THR A 35 -16.96 -18.27 18.10
CA THR A 35 -17.55 -19.38 18.88
C THR A 35 -17.02 -20.73 18.42
N PHE A 36 -16.82 -21.64 19.36
CA PHE A 36 -16.50 -23.03 19.08
C PHE A 36 -17.75 -23.89 19.19
N PRO A 37 -17.97 -24.87 18.27
CA PRO A 37 -17.14 -25.23 17.11
C PRO A 37 -17.18 -24.18 15.99
N ILE A 38 -16.05 -24.05 15.26
CA ILE A 38 -15.92 -23.09 14.16
C ILE A 38 -16.83 -23.51 13.00
N GLU A 39 -17.85 -22.74 12.72
CA GLU A 39 -18.73 -22.92 11.57
C GLU A 39 -18.19 -22.17 10.35
N TRP A 40 -17.90 -22.89 9.27
CA TRP A 40 -17.49 -22.26 8.01
C TRP A 40 -18.68 -21.67 7.23
N ILE A 41 -19.84 -22.27 7.38
CA ILE A 41 -21.09 -21.78 6.80
C ILE A 41 -21.98 -21.36 7.97
N PRO A 42 -22.37 -20.07 8.07
CA PRO A 42 -23.20 -19.60 9.17
C PRO A 42 -24.56 -20.28 9.15
N SER A 43 -24.98 -20.86 10.27
CA SER A 43 -26.29 -21.46 10.43
C SER A 43 -27.45 -20.46 10.29
N ASN A 44 -27.18 -19.19 10.65
CA ASN A 44 -28.09 -18.05 10.51
C ASN A 44 -27.41 -16.89 9.79
N PRO A 45 -27.41 -16.87 8.44
CA PRO A 45 -26.75 -15.80 7.69
C PRO A 45 -27.51 -14.48 7.89
N ARG A 46 -26.77 -13.43 8.25
CA ARG A 46 -27.32 -12.09 8.50
C ARG A 46 -26.86 -11.07 7.44
N PRO A 47 -27.56 -10.95 6.31
CA PRO A 47 -27.26 -9.96 5.29
C PRO A 47 -27.45 -8.51 5.78
N GLN A 48 -28.20 -8.34 6.89
CA GLN A 48 -28.46 -7.05 7.51
C GLN A 48 -27.17 -6.33 7.93
N ASN A 49 -26.07 -7.03 8.16
CA ASN A 49 -24.77 -6.43 8.46
C ASN A 49 -24.34 -5.44 7.36
N TYR A 50 -24.64 -5.72 6.09
CA TYR A 50 -24.33 -4.84 4.97
C TYR A 50 -25.18 -3.57 4.95
N VAL A 51 -26.45 -3.69 5.34
CA VAL A 51 -27.36 -2.52 5.46
C VAL A 51 -26.91 -1.67 6.66
N ASP A 52 -26.59 -2.31 7.78
CA ASP A 52 -26.15 -1.65 9.01
C ASP A 52 -24.88 -0.81 8.80
N ILE A 53 -23.97 -1.22 7.93
CA ILE A 53 -22.76 -0.45 7.61
C ILE A 53 -23.11 0.88 6.95
N TRP A 54 -24.10 0.92 6.04
CA TRP A 54 -24.52 2.14 5.36
C TRP A 54 -25.28 3.10 6.26
N THR A 55 -25.99 2.57 7.24
CA THR A 55 -26.83 3.38 8.15
C THR A 55 -26.10 3.86 9.39
N LYS A 56 -25.21 3.01 9.96
CA LYS A 56 -24.52 3.30 11.22
C LYS A 56 -23.19 4.03 11.05
N ILE A 57 -22.58 3.94 9.87
CA ILE A 57 -21.26 4.53 9.60
C ILE A 57 -21.38 5.44 8.37
N PRO A 58 -20.79 6.65 8.39
CA PRO A 58 -20.78 7.53 7.22
C PRO A 58 -19.80 7.00 6.13
N LEU A 59 -20.06 5.79 5.65
CA LEU A 59 -19.18 5.03 4.74
C LEU A 59 -18.92 5.81 3.44
N LEU A 60 -19.95 6.47 2.90
CA LEU A 60 -19.83 7.27 1.69
C LEU A 60 -18.84 8.42 1.86
N THR A 61 -18.81 9.06 3.03
CA THR A 61 -17.85 10.11 3.35
C THR A 61 -16.42 9.56 3.39
N PHE A 62 -16.23 8.38 3.98
CA PHE A 62 -14.92 7.74 4.03
C PHE A 62 -14.44 7.33 2.63
N ILE A 63 -15.33 6.79 1.79
CA ILE A 63 -15.01 6.43 0.41
C ILE A 63 -14.61 7.68 -0.39
N LYS A 64 -15.38 8.76 -0.31
CA LYS A 64 -15.10 10.03 -0.99
C LYS A 64 -13.74 10.59 -0.56
N ASN A 65 -13.49 10.68 0.75
CA ASN A 65 -12.22 11.19 1.27
C ASN A 65 -11.03 10.32 0.82
N THR A 66 -11.17 9.00 0.88
CA THR A 66 -10.13 8.08 0.44
C THR A 66 -9.88 8.17 -1.07
N ALA A 67 -10.94 8.24 -1.88
CA ALA A 67 -10.83 8.40 -3.32
C ALA A 67 -10.14 9.72 -3.68
N PHE A 68 -10.57 10.84 -3.09
CA PHE A 68 -9.94 12.13 -3.28
C PHE A 68 -8.45 12.12 -2.93
N LEU A 69 -8.10 11.65 -1.74
CA LEU A 69 -6.71 11.56 -1.30
C LEU A 69 -5.88 10.67 -2.23
N THR A 70 -6.42 9.53 -2.64
CA THR A 70 -5.71 8.59 -3.53
C THR A 70 -5.44 9.22 -4.88
N ILE A 71 -6.42 9.88 -5.49
CA ILE A 71 -6.28 10.54 -6.79
C ILE A 71 -5.23 11.64 -6.71
N VAL A 72 -5.36 12.55 -5.74
CA VAL A 72 -4.45 13.69 -5.58
C VAL A 72 -3.01 13.23 -5.35
N VAL A 73 -2.81 12.29 -4.39
CA VAL A 73 -1.47 11.76 -4.09
C VAL A 73 -0.87 11.06 -5.29
N THR A 74 -1.66 10.26 -6.03
CA THR A 74 -1.17 9.53 -7.21
C THR A 74 -0.73 10.48 -8.32
N ILE A 75 -1.53 11.50 -8.63
CA ILE A 75 -1.18 12.51 -9.66
C ILE A 75 0.10 13.24 -9.26
N LEU A 76 0.18 13.77 -8.04
CA LEU A 76 1.37 14.47 -7.56
C LEU A 76 2.61 13.59 -7.61
N GLN A 77 2.48 12.32 -7.25
CA GLN A 77 3.58 11.38 -7.25
C GLN A 77 4.06 11.03 -8.66
N VAL A 78 3.14 10.79 -9.59
CA VAL A 78 3.48 10.52 -10.99
C VAL A 78 4.19 11.72 -11.61
N LEU A 79 3.65 12.92 -11.43
CA LEU A 79 4.27 14.14 -11.97
C LEU A 79 5.68 14.34 -11.42
N THR A 80 5.84 14.33 -10.10
CA THR A 80 7.17 14.59 -9.50
C THR A 80 8.18 13.49 -9.79
N SER A 81 7.76 12.22 -9.83
CA SER A 81 8.66 11.12 -10.19
C SER A 81 9.08 11.18 -11.66
N SER A 82 8.16 11.58 -12.55
CA SER A 82 8.46 11.76 -13.97
C SER A 82 9.46 12.92 -14.19
N PHE A 83 9.25 14.06 -13.53
CA PHE A 83 10.21 15.19 -13.62
C PHE A 83 11.57 14.81 -13.04
N ALA A 84 11.62 14.14 -11.90
CA ALA A 84 12.87 13.69 -11.31
C ALA A 84 13.58 12.66 -12.21
N ALA A 85 12.86 11.69 -12.76
CA ALA A 85 13.41 10.70 -13.67
C ALA A 85 13.96 11.37 -14.95
N TYR A 86 13.22 12.32 -15.53
CA TYR A 86 13.68 13.08 -16.70
C TYR A 86 14.95 13.87 -16.39
N ALA A 87 14.98 14.59 -15.26
CA ALA A 87 16.14 15.38 -14.87
C ALA A 87 17.40 14.50 -14.70
N PHE A 88 17.27 13.37 -14.01
CA PHE A 88 18.38 12.44 -13.83
C PHE A 88 18.74 11.63 -15.07
N ALA A 89 17.84 11.42 -16.02
CA ALA A 89 18.13 10.68 -17.25
C ALA A 89 18.74 11.57 -18.34
N LYS A 90 18.15 12.74 -18.57
CA LYS A 90 18.43 13.58 -19.75
C LYS A 90 19.32 14.79 -19.49
N LEU A 91 19.26 15.38 -18.29
CA LEU A 91 20.03 16.59 -18.00
C LEU A 91 21.42 16.23 -17.47
N ASN A 92 22.42 16.96 -17.98
CA ASN A 92 23.80 16.92 -17.49
C ASN A 92 24.08 18.16 -16.66
N PHE A 93 24.18 18.01 -15.34
CA PHE A 93 24.45 19.10 -14.41
C PHE A 93 25.53 18.69 -13.40
N LYS A 94 26.27 19.68 -12.88
CA LYS A 94 27.30 19.46 -11.89
C LYS A 94 26.67 18.87 -10.59
N GLY A 95 27.26 17.79 -10.05
CA GLY A 95 26.77 17.17 -8.82
C GLY A 95 25.63 16.14 -9.02
N LYS A 96 25.25 15.81 -10.26
CA LYS A 96 24.20 14.82 -10.58
C LYS A 96 24.35 13.50 -9.83
N ASN A 97 25.57 12.94 -9.80
CA ASN A 97 25.84 11.65 -9.15
C ASN A 97 25.71 11.75 -7.63
N VAL A 98 26.14 12.85 -7.03
CA VAL A 98 26.03 13.08 -5.59
C VAL A 98 24.57 13.21 -5.17
N LEU A 99 23.78 14.00 -5.90
CA LEU A 99 22.36 14.15 -5.67
C LEU A 99 21.61 12.82 -5.87
N PHE A 100 21.97 12.06 -6.90
CA PHE A 100 21.38 10.76 -7.16
C PHE A 100 21.71 9.74 -6.04
N LEU A 101 22.96 9.73 -5.57
CA LEU A 101 23.37 8.89 -4.44
C LEU A 101 22.64 9.31 -3.15
N GLY A 102 22.54 10.60 -2.87
CA GLY A 102 21.75 11.13 -1.76
C GLY A 102 20.28 10.71 -1.84
N TYR A 103 19.68 10.78 -3.03
CA TYR A 103 18.33 10.30 -3.24
C TYR A 103 18.17 8.80 -2.93
N ILE A 104 19.10 7.97 -3.38
CA ILE A 104 19.11 6.53 -3.07
C ILE A 104 19.29 6.30 -1.57
N ALA A 105 20.18 7.06 -0.92
CA ALA A 105 20.40 6.95 0.53
C ALA A 105 19.12 7.23 1.34
N THR A 106 18.29 8.21 0.91
CA THR A 106 17.01 8.49 1.58
C THR A 106 16.02 7.33 1.51
N ILE A 107 16.12 6.48 0.46
CA ILE A 107 15.27 5.29 0.33
C ILE A 107 15.68 4.20 1.32
N ALA A 108 16.96 4.15 1.71
CA ALA A 108 17.48 3.15 2.63
C ALA A 108 17.00 3.38 4.08
N VAL A 109 16.61 4.60 4.43
CA VAL A 109 16.09 4.92 5.77
C VAL A 109 14.66 4.37 5.89
N PRO A 110 14.36 3.49 6.87
CA PRO A 110 13.02 3.00 7.10
C PRO A 110 12.09 4.14 7.55
N TRP A 111 10.86 4.14 7.07
CA TRP A 111 9.90 5.22 7.35
C TRP A 111 9.61 5.37 8.85
N GLN A 112 9.71 4.30 9.62
CA GLN A 112 9.52 4.28 11.07
C GLN A 112 10.48 5.24 11.79
N ALA A 113 11.69 5.41 11.27
CA ALA A 113 12.71 6.28 11.88
C ALA A 113 12.32 7.77 11.85
N TYR A 114 11.57 8.22 10.87
CA TYR A 114 11.16 9.61 10.74
C TYR A 114 9.66 9.86 11.02
N MET A 115 8.91 8.82 11.39
CA MET A 115 7.49 8.94 11.70
C MET A 115 7.22 9.91 12.86
N VAL A 116 8.00 9.79 13.96
CA VAL A 116 7.85 10.65 15.13
C VAL A 116 8.24 12.11 14.82
N PRO A 117 9.42 12.41 14.27
CA PRO A 117 9.76 13.78 13.85
C PRO A 117 8.75 14.38 12.89
N GLN A 118 8.25 13.60 11.96
CA GLN A 118 7.24 14.04 10.98
C GLN A 118 5.92 14.41 11.65
N PHE A 119 5.45 13.61 12.61
CA PHE A 119 4.26 13.94 13.39
C PHE A 119 4.44 15.24 14.19
N MET A 120 5.61 15.44 14.81
CA MET A 120 5.92 16.67 15.55
C MET A 120 5.91 17.91 14.63
N MET A 121 6.46 17.80 13.41
CA MET A 121 6.39 18.88 12.42
C MET A 121 4.94 19.20 12.03
N MET A 122 4.12 18.18 11.75
CA MET A 122 2.71 18.39 11.40
C MET A 122 1.94 19.05 12.53
N ARG A 123 2.25 18.69 13.78
CA ARG A 123 1.66 19.31 14.97
C ARG A 123 2.08 20.78 15.11
N SER A 124 3.36 21.11 14.91
CA SER A 124 3.84 22.49 14.99
C SER A 124 3.27 23.39 13.90
N TRP A 125 2.94 22.83 12.73
CA TRP A 125 2.29 23.55 11.63
C TRP A 125 0.77 23.60 11.72
N HIS A 126 0.17 23.10 12.81
CA HIS A 126 -1.28 23.01 13.00
C HIS A 126 -2.04 22.27 11.87
N LEU A 127 -1.37 21.34 11.19
CA LEU A 127 -1.95 20.55 10.10
C LEU A 127 -2.64 19.27 10.57
N ASN A 128 -2.76 19.04 11.88
CA ASN A 128 -3.43 17.87 12.42
C ASN A 128 -4.89 17.78 11.94
N ASN A 129 -5.33 16.57 11.59
CA ASN A 129 -6.67 16.28 11.08
C ASN A 129 -7.03 16.99 9.76
N THR A 130 -6.05 17.38 8.96
CA THR A 130 -6.27 17.97 7.65
C THR A 130 -5.92 17.01 6.52
N HIS A 131 -6.59 17.15 5.37
CA HIS A 131 -6.21 16.38 4.18
C HIS A 131 -4.78 16.69 3.72
N LEU A 132 -4.29 17.91 3.95
CA LEU A 132 -2.93 18.33 3.61
C LEU A 132 -1.88 17.52 4.37
N ALA A 133 -2.08 17.27 5.66
CA ALA A 133 -1.18 16.43 6.44
C ALA A 133 -1.03 15.04 5.83
N ILE A 134 -2.15 14.43 5.45
CA ILE A 134 -2.16 13.09 4.86
C ILE A 134 -1.50 13.09 3.48
N ILE A 135 -1.75 14.11 2.64
CA ILE A 135 -1.14 14.24 1.32
C ILE A 135 0.37 14.35 1.44
N CYS A 136 0.88 15.23 2.30
CA CYS A 136 2.31 15.43 2.55
C CYS A 136 2.97 14.15 3.08
N PHE A 137 2.30 13.45 3.99
CA PHE A 137 2.79 12.23 4.62
C PHE A 137 2.86 11.07 3.62
N ARG A 138 1.78 10.80 2.92
CA ARG A 138 1.66 9.66 2.00
C ARG A 138 2.48 9.83 0.72
N TYR A 139 2.69 11.07 0.30
CA TYR A 139 3.57 11.40 -0.81
C TYR A 139 5.01 10.90 -0.60
N ARG A 140 5.52 10.97 0.61
CA ARG A 140 6.86 10.52 0.96
C ARG A 140 6.97 8.99 1.09
N GLU A 141 5.97 8.33 1.64
CA GLU A 141 6.00 6.89 1.91
C GLU A 141 6.07 6.05 0.64
N ARG A 142 5.32 6.40 -0.40
CA ARG A 142 5.29 5.64 -1.66
C ARG A 142 6.61 5.71 -2.46
N ARG A 143 7.46 6.69 -2.23
CA ARG A 143 8.80 6.71 -2.84
C ARG A 143 9.67 5.52 -2.40
N SER A 144 9.46 4.99 -1.22
CA SER A 144 10.21 3.82 -0.72
C SER A 144 9.71 2.49 -1.28
N GLY A 145 8.45 2.38 -1.66
CA GLY A 145 7.82 1.14 -2.17
C GLY A 145 8.21 0.75 -3.60
N PHE A 146 8.72 1.69 -4.42
CA PHE A 146 9.08 1.42 -5.83
C PHE A 146 10.34 0.53 -5.98
N ARG A 147 11.00 0.18 -4.88
CA ARG A 147 12.24 -0.62 -4.88
C ARG A 147 12.00 -2.13 -5.02
N GLN A 148 10.81 -2.63 -4.79
CA GLN A 148 10.55 -4.08 -4.84
C GLN A 148 10.31 -4.64 -6.24
N MET A 149 10.21 -3.78 -7.25
CA MET A 149 10.08 -4.22 -8.65
C MET A 149 11.40 -4.09 -9.41
N ARG A 150 12.47 -4.74 -8.95
CA ARG A 150 13.56 -5.12 -9.84
C ARG A 150 13.26 -6.52 -10.36
N PRO A 151 12.93 -6.70 -11.65
CA PRO A 151 13.08 -8.00 -12.25
C PRO A 151 14.58 -8.31 -12.25
N GLY A 152 14.97 -9.36 -11.55
CA GLY A 152 16.27 -9.98 -11.73
C GLY A 152 16.41 -10.39 -13.20
N GLY A 153 17.28 -9.74 -13.93
CA GLY A 153 17.51 -10.09 -15.31
C GLY A 153 18.30 -9.07 -16.10
N CYS A 154 19.56 -8.83 -15.73
CA CYS A 154 20.55 -8.33 -16.69
C CYS A 154 21.97 -8.57 -16.19
N SER A 155 22.32 -9.82 -15.89
CA SER A 155 23.73 -10.20 -15.64
C SER A 155 24.27 -11.26 -16.62
N ALA A 156 23.57 -11.50 -17.73
CA ALA A 156 24.00 -12.53 -18.70
C ALA A 156 24.48 -12.00 -20.06
N ALA A 157 24.66 -10.70 -20.24
CA ALA A 157 25.04 -10.13 -21.53
C ALA A 157 26.38 -9.35 -21.54
N ARG A 158 27.31 -9.68 -20.62
CA ARG A 158 28.64 -9.10 -20.70
C ARG A 158 29.75 -10.15 -20.60
N ARG A 159 29.69 -11.16 -21.48
CA ARG A 159 30.84 -11.97 -21.89
C ARG A 159 30.68 -12.34 -23.34
N ARG A 160 31.12 -11.50 -24.22
CA ARG A 160 31.67 -11.69 -25.56
C ARG A 160 31.87 -10.32 -26.20
N TRP A 161 33.04 -9.95 -26.25
CA TRP A 161 33.92 -9.19 -27.12
C TRP A 161 35.01 -8.51 -26.30
#